data_5e1a312dd2cfbac779758f34fa39f6e2
#
_entry.id   5e1a312dd2cfbac779758f34fa39f6e2
#
_cell.length_a   1.000
_cell.length_b   1.000
_cell.length_c   1.000
_cell.angle_alpha   90.00
_cell.angle_beta   90.00
_cell.angle_gamma   90.00
#
_symmetry.space_group_name_H-M   'P 1'
#
loop_
_entity.id
_entity.type
_entity.pdbx_description
1 polymer ?
#
loop_
_entity_poly.entity_id
_entity_poly.type
_entity_poly.pdbx_seq_one_letter_code
_entity_poly.pdbx_strand_id
1 'polypeptide(L)'
;MTFKKPISSMSVSGHKFLGCPIPCGVQITRRKLVNVLSRNVDKDCAWTSNATLVGNMNIHMPIFMWYTLNKRGYGGFQKDVQCCLRNARYLKDRLQEAGFSTMLNKPSTTVVFERPPNDSFVRKWHLPCQGNVAHAVVMPSDTIQKLDEFIEDLVQNRLACFPCTKVIAPCVANAIGKENCAHCSGAN
;
A
#
# COMPACT_ATOMS: atom_id res chain seq x y z
N MET A 1 7.62 12.38 6.07
CA MET A 1 8.59 12.82 5.03
C MET A 1 8.64 14.34 5.00
N THR A 2 9.77 14.90 4.63
CA THR A 2 9.93 16.37 4.55
C THR A 2 10.87 16.72 3.41
N PHE A 3 10.57 17.79 2.69
CA PHE A 3 11.45 18.35 1.65
C PHE A 3 12.76 18.97 2.18
N LYS A 4 13.01 18.90 3.50
CA LYS A 4 14.35 19.15 4.08
C LYS A 4 15.37 18.08 3.67
N LYS A 5 14.91 16.87 3.35
CA LYS A 5 15.75 15.82 2.76
C LYS A 5 15.90 16.04 1.25
N PRO A 6 16.89 15.42 0.58
CA PRO A 6 17.11 15.54 -0.86
C PRO A 6 16.03 14.78 -1.67
N ILE A 7 14.77 15.14 -1.47
CA ILE A 7 13.61 14.61 -2.17
C ILE A 7 13.15 15.66 -3.17
N SER A 8 13.03 15.30 -4.44
CA SER A 8 12.62 16.20 -5.52
C SER A 8 11.09 16.29 -5.63
N SER A 9 10.41 15.14 -5.53
CA SER A 9 8.96 15.03 -5.64
C SER A 9 8.42 13.88 -4.80
N MET A 10 7.11 13.92 -4.56
CA MET A 10 6.39 12.87 -3.84
C MET A 10 5.04 12.67 -4.51
N SER A 11 4.66 11.40 -4.73
CA SER A 11 3.34 11.03 -5.23
C SER A 11 2.52 10.40 -4.12
N VAL A 12 1.26 10.79 -4.00
CA VAL A 12 0.33 10.29 -2.98
C VAL A 12 -0.98 9.88 -3.65
N SER A 13 -1.48 8.69 -3.33
CA SER A 13 -2.81 8.25 -3.76
C SER A 13 -3.88 8.86 -2.85
N GLY A 14 -4.67 9.78 -3.37
CA GLY A 14 -5.73 10.43 -2.61
C GLY A 14 -6.91 9.52 -2.27
N HIS A 15 -7.18 8.52 -3.12
CA HIS A 15 -8.24 7.53 -2.92
C HIS A 15 -7.89 6.44 -1.89
N LYS A 16 -6.62 6.35 -1.46
CA LYS A 16 -6.21 5.44 -0.39
C LYS A 16 -6.36 6.14 0.96
N PHE A 17 -5.26 6.57 1.53
CA PHE A 17 -5.22 7.12 2.88
C PHE A 17 -6.07 8.41 3.08
N LEU A 18 -6.14 9.28 2.07
CA LEU A 18 -6.94 10.50 2.17
C LEU A 18 -8.45 10.24 2.02
N GLY A 19 -8.87 9.04 1.62
CA GLY A 19 -10.26 8.63 1.55
C GLY A 19 -11.09 9.36 0.49
N CYS A 20 -10.46 9.81 -0.60
CA CYS A 20 -11.20 10.34 -1.75
C CYS A 20 -12.01 9.23 -2.42
N PRO A 21 -13.28 9.45 -2.72
CA PRO A 21 -14.16 8.42 -3.30
C PRO A 21 -13.82 8.09 -4.75
N ILE A 22 -13.00 8.90 -5.40
CA ILE A 22 -12.62 8.75 -6.80
C ILE A 22 -11.10 8.49 -6.87
N PRO A 23 -10.63 7.55 -7.71
CA PRO A 23 -9.22 7.32 -7.93
C PRO A 23 -8.48 8.60 -8.31
N CYS A 24 -7.44 8.94 -7.57
CA CYS A 24 -6.62 10.12 -7.81
C CYS A 24 -5.20 9.96 -7.35
N GLY A 25 -4.29 10.59 -8.07
CA GLY A 25 -2.91 10.79 -7.70
C GLY A 25 -2.63 12.27 -7.41
N VAL A 26 -1.93 12.54 -6.32
CA VAL A 26 -1.45 13.89 -5.97
C VAL A 26 0.05 13.90 -6.11
N GLN A 27 0.56 14.75 -6.99
CA GLN A 27 1.98 14.97 -7.17
C GLN A 27 2.40 16.24 -6.44
N ILE A 28 3.32 16.12 -5.49
CA ILE A 28 3.88 17.24 -4.74
C ILE A 28 5.34 17.38 -5.14
N THR A 29 5.73 18.54 -5.65
CA THR A 29 7.10 18.80 -6.08
C THR A 29 7.54 20.21 -5.73
N ARG A 30 8.85 20.46 -5.76
CA ARG A 30 9.39 21.82 -5.58
C ARG A 30 9.08 22.66 -6.81
N ARG A 31 8.58 23.90 -6.61
CA ARG A 31 8.21 24.82 -7.68
C ARG A 31 9.30 24.99 -8.76
N LYS A 32 10.57 25.06 -8.35
CA LYS A 32 11.72 25.17 -9.27
C LYS A 32 11.87 23.99 -10.24
N LEU A 33 11.31 22.81 -9.90
CA LEU A 33 11.40 21.61 -10.73
C LEU A 33 10.24 21.51 -11.73
N VAL A 34 9.13 22.19 -11.48
CA VAL A 34 7.99 22.25 -12.40
C VAL A 34 8.40 22.86 -13.75
N ASN A 35 9.22 23.91 -13.71
CA ASN A 35 9.68 24.59 -14.91
C ASN A 35 10.57 23.71 -15.81
N VAL A 36 11.20 22.66 -15.27
CA VAL A 36 12.01 21.71 -16.05
C VAL A 36 11.12 20.79 -16.87
N LEU A 37 10.00 20.37 -16.29
CA LEU A 37 9.01 19.52 -16.98
C LEU A 37 8.28 20.29 -18.10
N SER A 38 7.91 21.55 -17.85
CA SER A 38 7.22 22.39 -18.83
C SER A 38 8.09 22.81 -20.02
N ARG A 39 9.42 22.78 -19.90
CA ARG A 39 10.34 23.11 -21.01
C ARG A 39 10.44 22.02 -22.08
N ASN A 40 10.06 20.79 -21.74
CA ASN A 40 10.13 19.62 -22.64
C ASN A 40 8.76 19.30 -23.30
N VAL A 41 7.74 20.13 -23.06
CA VAL A 41 6.43 19.99 -23.71
C VAL A 41 6.39 21.00 -24.84
N ASP A 42 6.06 20.55 -26.05
CA ASP A 42 5.99 21.36 -27.25
C ASP A 42 5.21 22.66 -27.00
N LYS A 43 5.79 23.78 -27.44
CA LYS A 43 5.26 25.13 -27.24
C LYS A 43 3.93 25.38 -27.93
N ASP A 44 3.50 24.44 -28.77
CA ASP A 44 2.24 24.56 -29.55
C ASP A 44 0.98 24.21 -28.77
N CYS A 45 1.11 23.68 -27.54
CA CYS A 45 -0.03 23.47 -26.68
C CYS A 45 -0.16 24.63 -25.68
N ALA A 46 -0.91 25.66 -26.06
CA ALA A 46 -1.17 26.86 -25.24
C ALA A 46 -1.78 26.60 -23.83
N TRP A 47 -2.14 25.36 -23.55
CA TRP A 47 -2.74 24.88 -22.31
C TRP A 47 -1.74 24.25 -21.32
N THR A 48 -0.46 24.14 -21.67
CA THR A 48 0.55 23.42 -20.88
C THR A 48 1.39 24.31 -19.97
N SER A 49 1.11 25.61 -19.86
CA SER A 49 1.78 26.49 -18.91
C SER A 49 1.54 26.10 -17.44
N ASN A 50 0.46 25.41 -17.17
CA ASN A 50 0.23 24.74 -15.89
C ASN A 50 0.55 23.25 -16.09
N ALA A 51 1.57 22.73 -15.43
CA ALA A 51 2.00 21.32 -15.47
C ALA A 51 0.92 20.30 -14.98
N THR A 52 -0.32 20.63 -15.19
CA THR A 52 -1.50 19.80 -14.94
C THR A 52 -1.87 19.19 -16.27
N LEU A 53 -1.93 17.88 -16.36
CA LEU A 53 -2.47 17.16 -17.51
C LEU A 53 -3.88 17.67 -17.80
N VAL A 54 -3.97 18.60 -18.73
CA VAL A 54 -5.21 19.24 -19.12
C VAL A 54 -5.95 18.32 -20.08
N GLY A 55 -7.19 18.05 -19.78
CA GLY A 55 -8.08 17.30 -20.66
C GLY A 55 -9.11 16.46 -19.91
N ASN A 56 -8.72 15.82 -18.81
CA ASN A 56 -9.61 14.96 -18.02
C ASN A 56 -9.47 15.16 -16.50
N MET A 57 -9.23 16.42 -16.06
CA MET A 57 -9.22 16.71 -14.63
C MET A 57 -10.64 16.60 -14.08
N ASN A 58 -10.84 15.58 -13.23
CA ASN A 58 -12.06 15.50 -12.46
C ASN A 58 -12.11 16.64 -11.43
N ILE A 59 -12.87 17.69 -11.72
CA ILE A 59 -13.01 18.91 -10.89
C ILE A 59 -13.50 18.56 -9.47
N HIS A 60 -14.23 17.47 -9.30
CA HIS A 60 -14.73 17.03 -8.00
C HIS A 60 -13.60 16.58 -7.05
N MET A 61 -12.47 16.15 -7.59
CA MET A 61 -11.34 15.66 -6.80
C MET A 61 -10.79 16.67 -5.79
N PRO A 62 -10.44 17.91 -6.19
CA PRO A 62 -9.98 18.93 -5.24
C PRO A 62 -11.01 19.23 -4.15
N ILE A 63 -12.31 19.18 -4.47
CA ILE A 63 -13.41 19.39 -3.52
C ILE A 63 -13.42 18.30 -2.46
N PHE A 64 -13.38 17.03 -2.87
CA PHE A 64 -13.32 15.89 -1.93
C PHE A 64 -12.07 15.92 -1.06
N MET A 65 -10.93 16.23 -1.65
CA MET A 65 -9.68 16.38 -0.89
C MET A 65 -9.77 17.50 0.12
N TRP A 66 -10.22 18.68 -0.31
CA TRP A 66 -10.40 19.84 0.56
C TRP A 66 -11.35 19.50 1.72
N TYR A 67 -12.50 18.88 1.43
CA TYR A 67 -13.45 18.46 2.45
C TYR A 67 -12.81 17.50 3.47
N THR A 68 -12.12 16.47 2.99
CA THR A 68 -11.48 15.46 3.86
C THR A 68 -10.39 16.08 4.72
N LEU A 69 -9.55 16.93 4.13
CA LEU A 69 -8.46 17.64 4.83
C LEU A 69 -9.02 18.56 5.93
N ASN A 70 -10.08 19.30 5.64
CA ASN A 70 -10.71 20.18 6.62
C ASN A 70 -11.46 19.40 7.71
N LYS A 71 -12.22 18.37 7.34
CA LYS A 71 -13.01 17.58 8.29
C LYS A 71 -12.14 16.83 9.29
N ARG A 72 -11.04 16.21 8.84
CA ARG A 72 -10.15 15.42 9.70
C ARG A 72 -9.09 16.28 10.38
N GLY A 73 -8.58 17.29 9.68
CA GLY A 73 -7.49 18.11 10.15
C GLY A 73 -6.21 17.31 10.46
N TYR A 74 -5.18 17.98 10.94
CA TYR A 74 -3.90 17.37 11.29
C TYR A 74 -4.04 16.27 12.36
N GLY A 75 -4.79 16.56 13.44
CA GLY A 75 -4.97 15.60 14.53
C GLY A 75 -5.74 14.33 14.14
N GLY A 76 -6.73 14.45 13.25
CA GLY A 76 -7.46 13.30 12.69
C GLY A 76 -6.55 12.41 11.85
N PHE A 77 -5.78 13.00 10.94
CA PHE A 77 -4.81 12.23 10.14
C PHE A 77 -3.71 11.59 10.98
N GLN A 78 -3.24 12.26 12.03
CA GLN A 78 -2.26 11.69 12.93
C GLN A 78 -2.80 10.43 13.64
N LYS A 79 -4.05 10.47 14.12
CA LYS A 79 -4.72 9.31 14.74
C LYS A 79 -4.88 8.17 13.72
N ASP A 80 -5.32 8.49 12.49
CA ASP A 80 -5.49 7.51 11.42
C ASP A 80 -4.17 6.81 11.08
N VAL A 81 -3.08 7.57 10.92
CA VAL A 81 -1.74 6.99 10.68
C VAL A 81 -1.30 6.07 11.81
N GLN A 82 -1.48 6.50 13.06
CA GLN A 82 -1.10 5.68 14.23
C GLN A 82 -1.93 4.39 14.28
N CYS A 83 -3.23 4.47 13.96
CA CYS A 83 -4.10 3.31 13.89
C CYS A 83 -3.64 2.35 12.78
N CYS A 84 -3.41 2.84 11.57
CA CYS A 84 -2.95 2.02 10.44
C CYS A 84 -1.60 1.35 10.74
N LEU A 85 -0.64 2.07 11.32
CA LEU A 85 0.66 1.50 11.66
C LEU A 85 0.57 0.41 12.74
N ARG A 86 -0.30 0.60 13.74
CA ARG A 86 -0.57 -0.42 14.76
C ARG A 86 -1.22 -1.66 14.15
N ASN A 87 -2.25 -1.46 13.33
CA ASN A 87 -2.97 -2.55 12.67
C ASN A 87 -2.11 -3.29 11.64
N ALA A 88 -1.20 -2.59 10.95
CA ALA A 88 -0.24 -3.23 10.03
C ALA A 88 0.78 -4.11 10.79
N ARG A 89 1.24 -3.67 11.96
CA ARG A 89 2.10 -4.51 12.83
C ARG A 89 1.33 -5.73 13.31
N TYR A 90 0.10 -5.53 13.78
CA TYR A 90 -0.78 -6.62 14.20
C TYR A 90 -0.92 -7.66 13.08
N LEU A 91 -1.28 -7.23 11.86
CA LEU A 91 -1.41 -8.12 10.71
C LEU A 91 -0.11 -8.89 10.44
N LYS A 92 1.03 -8.18 10.42
CA LYS A 92 2.34 -8.81 10.22
C LYS A 92 2.61 -9.89 11.28
N ASP A 93 2.44 -9.55 12.56
CA ASP A 93 2.78 -10.45 13.67
C ASP A 93 1.87 -11.70 13.64
N ARG A 94 0.58 -11.54 13.41
CA ARG A 94 -0.38 -12.63 13.26
C ARG A 94 -0.07 -13.55 12.06
N LEU A 95 0.34 -12.97 10.92
CA LEU A 95 0.76 -13.76 9.77
C LEU A 95 2.05 -14.54 10.05
N GLN A 96 3.00 -13.96 10.78
CA GLN A 96 4.21 -14.67 11.19
C GLN A 96 3.91 -15.82 12.17
N GLU A 97 3.02 -15.61 13.15
CA GLU A 97 2.54 -16.66 14.05
C GLU A 97 1.88 -17.83 13.30
N ALA A 98 1.16 -17.51 12.22
CA ALA A 98 0.56 -18.50 11.31
C ALA A 98 1.58 -19.15 10.33
N GLY A 99 2.87 -18.81 10.44
CA GLY A 99 3.95 -19.38 9.64
C GLY A 99 4.05 -18.84 8.22
N PHE A 100 3.55 -17.63 7.97
CA PHE A 100 3.71 -16.95 6.68
C PHE A 100 4.98 -16.09 6.65
N SER A 101 5.70 -16.13 5.53
CA SER A 101 6.78 -15.20 5.25
C SER A 101 6.23 -13.79 5.10
N THR A 102 6.69 -12.84 5.93
CA THR A 102 6.13 -11.47 5.94
C THR A 102 7.19 -10.41 6.12
N MET A 103 6.99 -9.28 5.47
CA MET A 103 7.83 -8.08 5.60
C MET A 103 6.97 -6.84 5.83
N LEU A 104 7.41 -6.00 6.76
CA LEU A 104 6.82 -4.69 7.02
C LEU A 104 7.93 -3.67 7.33
N ASN A 105 8.03 -2.62 6.55
CA ASN A 105 8.92 -1.49 6.83
C ASN A 105 8.37 -0.63 7.96
N LYS A 106 9.24 -0.14 8.86
CA LYS A 106 8.85 0.63 10.06
C LYS A 106 7.80 1.73 9.83
N PRO A 107 7.92 2.61 8.81
CA PRO A 107 6.93 3.66 8.57
C PRO A 107 5.90 3.27 7.49
N SER A 108 5.65 1.98 7.28
CA SER A 108 4.74 1.50 6.24
C SER A 108 3.46 0.94 6.85
N THR A 109 2.36 1.07 6.10
CA THR A 109 1.09 0.37 6.34
C THR A 109 0.87 -0.76 5.34
N THR A 110 1.86 -1.02 4.48
CA THR A 110 1.83 -2.10 3.48
C THR A 110 2.56 -3.31 4.03
N VAL A 111 1.81 -4.37 4.30
CA VAL A 111 2.34 -5.67 4.71
C VAL A 111 2.54 -6.51 3.46
N VAL A 112 3.75 -6.95 3.21
CA VAL A 112 4.10 -7.88 2.12
C VAL A 112 4.18 -9.27 2.70
N PHE A 113 3.61 -10.24 2.00
CA PHE A 113 3.61 -11.65 2.42
C PHE A 113 3.66 -12.58 1.20
N GLU A 114 3.85 -13.86 1.44
CA GLU A 114 3.87 -14.84 0.36
C GLU A 114 2.53 -14.90 -0.37
N ARG A 115 2.57 -15.04 -1.70
CA ARG A 115 1.38 -15.10 -2.53
C ARG A 115 0.52 -16.30 -2.16
N PRO A 116 -0.79 -16.11 -1.91
CA PRO A 116 -1.72 -17.23 -1.74
C PRO A 116 -1.74 -18.12 -2.99
N PRO A 117 -1.78 -19.46 -2.83
CA PRO A 117 -1.74 -20.38 -3.96
C PRO A 117 -3.00 -20.34 -4.83
N ASN A 118 -4.13 -19.92 -4.25
CA ASN A 118 -5.42 -19.93 -4.93
C ASN A 118 -5.79 -18.54 -5.46
N ASP A 119 -5.93 -18.41 -6.78
CA ASP A 119 -6.32 -17.15 -7.43
C ASP A 119 -7.75 -16.68 -7.09
N SER A 120 -8.64 -17.58 -6.66
CA SER A 120 -9.98 -17.19 -6.18
C SER A 120 -9.89 -16.38 -4.89
N PHE A 121 -8.98 -16.76 -4.00
CA PHE A 121 -8.68 -16.01 -2.78
C PHE A 121 -8.10 -14.62 -3.11
N VAL A 122 -7.13 -14.58 -4.03
CA VAL A 122 -6.52 -13.31 -4.50
C VAL A 122 -7.60 -12.36 -5.03
N ARG A 123 -8.54 -12.88 -5.82
CA ARG A 123 -9.68 -12.08 -6.34
C ARG A 123 -10.66 -11.66 -5.25
N LYS A 124 -11.00 -12.56 -4.31
CA LYS A 124 -11.93 -12.27 -3.20
C LYS A 124 -11.44 -11.07 -2.36
N TRP A 125 -10.16 -11.04 -2.05
CA TRP A 125 -9.52 -10.01 -1.22
C TRP A 125 -8.87 -8.89 -2.02
N HIS A 126 -9.00 -8.89 -3.36
CA HIS A 126 -8.41 -7.89 -4.26
C HIS A 126 -6.91 -7.65 -3.99
N LEU A 127 -6.16 -8.73 -3.78
CA LEU A 127 -4.74 -8.65 -3.44
C LEU A 127 -3.89 -8.33 -4.67
N PRO A 128 -3.10 -7.25 -4.65
CA PRO A 128 -2.06 -7.03 -5.65
C PRO A 128 -0.95 -8.05 -5.43
N CYS A 129 -0.60 -8.80 -6.49
CA CYS A 129 0.45 -9.81 -6.47
C CYS A 129 1.54 -9.48 -7.47
N GLN A 130 2.79 -9.76 -7.09
CA GLN A 130 3.95 -9.64 -7.98
C GLN A 130 4.87 -10.84 -7.76
N GLY A 131 5.00 -11.70 -8.77
CA GLY A 131 5.74 -12.96 -8.61
C GLY A 131 5.16 -13.82 -7.47
N ASN A 132 6.01 -14.18 -6.53
CA ASN A 132 5.67 -15.06 -5.40
C ASN A 132 5.23 -14.29 -4.14
N VAL A 133 5.01 -12.98 -4.23
CA VAL A 133 4.55 -12.17 -3.11
C VAL A 133 3.25 -11.46 -3.43
N ALA A 134 2.47 -11.23 -2.38
CA ALA A 134 1.29 -10.37 -2.36
C ALA A 134 1.48 -9.27 -1.33
N HIS A 135 0.68 -8.22 -1.40
CA HIS A 135 0.69 -7.21 -0.37
C HIS A 135 -0.72 -6.72 -0.01
N ALA A 136 -0.89 -6.38 1.26
CA ALA A 136 -2.08 -5.73 1.80
C ALA A 136 -1.71 -4.34 2.32
N VAL A 137 -2.50 -3.33 1.93
CA VAL A 137 -2.35 -1.96 2.43
C VAL A 137 -3.40 -1.75 3.50
N VAL A 138 -2.94 -1.61 4.75
CA VAL A 138 -3.86 -1.37 5.88
C VAL A 138 -4.33 0.08 5.87
N MET A 139 -5.64 0.23 5.82
CA MET A 139 -6.35 1.50 5.71
C MET A 139 -7.00 1.88 7.05
N PRO A 140 -7.40 3.16 7.26
CA PRO A 140 -8.09 3.58 8.47
C PRO A 140 -9.43 2.86 8.72
N SER A 141 -10.04 2.31 7.68
CA SER A 141 -11.29 1.53 7.74
C SER A 141 -11.09 0.07 8.11
N ASP A 142 -9.85 -0.44 8.13
CA ASP A 142 -9.60 -1.84 8.42
C ASP A 142 -9.53 -2.07 9.92
N THR A 143 -10.61 -2.67 10.44
CA THR A 143 -10.73 -3.06 11.85
C THR A 143 -9.91 -4.33 12.14
N ILE A 144 -9.57 -4.56 13.40
CA ILE A 144 -8.91 -5.80 13.84
C ILE A 144 -9.74 -7.02 13.44
N GLN A 145 -11.06 -6.96 13.62
CA GLN A 145 -11.97 -8.06 13.23
C GLN A 145 -11.81 -8.41 11.73
N LYS A 146 -11.80 -7.41 10.86
CA LYS A 146 -11.61 -7.64 9.41
C LYS A 146 -10.24 -8.23 9.09
N LEU A 147 -9.21 -7.85 9.84
CA LEU A 147 -7.87 -8.43 9.69
C LEU A 147 -7.84 -9.88 10.16
N ASP A 148 -8.53 -10.21 11.25
CA ASP A 148 -8.65 -11.59 11.73
C ASP A 148 -9.41 -12.48 10.73
N GLU A 149 -10.54 -12.00 10.18
CA GLU A 149 -11.28 -12.68 9.09
C GLU A 149 -10.38 -12.95 7.87
N PHE A 150 -9.56 -11.97 7.50
CA PHE A 150 -8.59 -12.15 6.41
C PHE A 150 -7.55 -13.23 6.72
N ILE A 151 -7.00 -13.23 7.94
CA ILE A 151 -5.98 -14.18 8.36
C ILE A 151 -6.56 -15.61 8.42
N GLU A 152 -7.74 -15.76 9.02
CA GLU A 152 -8.43 -17.05 9.10
C GLU A 152 -8.69 -17.61 7.71
N ASP A 153 -9.23 -16.81 6.81
CA ASP A 153 -9.47 -17.17 5.42
C ASP A 153 -8.17 -17.59 4.70
N LEU A 154 -7.08 -16.85 4.94
CA LEU A 154 -5.77 -17.14 4.34
C LEU A 154 -5.19 -18.48 4.85
N VAL A 155 -5.31 -18.73 6.14
CA VAL A 155 -4.90 -20.00 6.76
C VAL A 155 -5.70 -21.16 6.19
N GLN A 156 -7.03 -21.05 6.12
CA GLN A 156 -7.91 -22.06 5.54
C GLN A 156 -7.58 -22.31 4.06
N ASN A 157 -7.32 -21.25 3.30
CA ASN A 157 -6.92 -21.38 1.89
C ASN A 157 -5.61 -22.17 1.74
N ARG A 158 -4.63 -21.89 2.62
CA ARG A 158 -3.36 -22.63 2.64
C ARG A 158 -3.55 -24.10 2.95
N LEU A 159 -4.35 -24.44 3.97
CA LEU A 159 -4.64 -25.82 4.36
C LEU A 159 -5.38 -26.58 3.26
N ALA A 160 -6.32 -25.94 2.58
CA ALA A 160 -7.07 -26.55 1.47
C ALA A 160 -6.16 -26.88 0.27
N CYS A 161 -5.16 -26.05 -0.01
CA CYS A 161 -4.22 -26.29 -1.12
C CYS A 161 -3.11 -27.28 -0.78
N PHE A 162 -2.79 -27.45 0.51
CA PHE A 162 -1.71 -28.31 0.98
C PHE A 162 -2.19 -29.22 2.13
N PRO A 163 -2.97 -30.27 1.85
CA PRO A 163 -3.55 -31.12 2.89
C PRO A 163 -2.54 -32.03 3.61
N CYS A 164 -1.28 -32.08 3.17
CA CYS A 164 -0.24 -32.88 3.81
C CYS A 164 0.50 -32.10 4.90
N THR A 165 0.82 -32.80 5.98
CA THR A 165 1.29 -32.33 7.31
C THR A 165 2.60 -31.55 7.39
N LYS A 166 3.29 -31.27 6.29
CA LYS A 166 4.41 -30.34 6.21
C LYS A 166 4.20 -29.39 5.02
N VAL A 167 3.40 -28.36 5.26
CA VAL A 167 3.34 -27.23 4.32
C VAL A 167 4.68 -26.50 4.39
N ILE A 168 5.55 -26.80 3.46
CA ILE A 168 6.80 -26.06 3.30
C ILE A 168 6.41 -24.72 2.71
N ALA A 169 6.60 -23.63 3.48
CA ALA A 169 6.41 -22.28 2.98
C ALA A 169 7.27 -22.04 1.73
N PRO A 170 6.74 -21.46 0.67
CA PRO A 170 7.53 -21.15 -0.52
C PRO A 170 8.67 -20.20 -0.18
N CYS A 171 9.84 -20.42 -0.77
CA CYS A 171 10.96 -19.51 -0.57
C CYS A 171 10.70 -18.18 -1.30
N VAL A 172 10.59 -17.11 -0.54
CA VAL A 172 10.39 -15.73 -1.03
C VAL A 172 11.54 -14.80 -0.63
N ALA A 173 12.66 -15.38 -0.19
CA ALA A 173 13.83 -14.62 0.29
C ALA A 173 14.38 -13.61 -0.73
N ASN A 174 14.29 -13.90 -2.02
CA ASN A 174 14.71 -12.96 -3.07
C ASN A 174 13.84 -11.70 -3.13
N ALA A 175 12.59 -11.76 -2.68
CA ALA A 175 11.66 -10.65 -2.72
C ALA A 175 11.64 -9.83 -1.41
N ILE A 176 11.78 -10.50 -0.26
CA ILE A 176 11.60 -9.87 1.06
C ILE A 176 12.80 -9.99 2.01
N GLY A 177 13.90 -10.61 1.58
CA GLY A 177 15.07 -10.89 2.42
C GLY A 177 14.95 -12.22 3.17
N LYS A 178 16.10 -12.82 3.50
CA LYS A 178 16.16 -14.11 4.21
C LYS A 178 15.56 -14.02 5.61
N GLU A 179 15.74 -12.91 6.29
CA GLU A 179 15.28 -12.63 7.64
C GLU A 179 13.73 -12.58 7.77
N ASN A 180 13.05 -12.32 6.66
CA ASN A 180 11.57 -12.25 6.58
C ASN A 180 10.95 -13.50 5.97
N CYS A 181 11.76 -14.45 5.51
CA CYS A 181 11.31 -15.66 4.83
C CYS A 181 11.18 -16.82 5.81
N ALA A 182 9.97 -17.32 6.01
CA ALA A 182 9.70 -18.45 6.91
C ALA A 182 10.42 -19.74 6.49
N HIS A 183 10.63 -19.95 5.18
CA HIS A 183 11.40 -21.08 4.67
C HIS A 183 12.88 -21.03 5.07
N CYS A 184 13.48 -19.83 5.06
CA CYS A 184 14.91 -19.65 5.36
C CYS A 184 15.20 -19.51 6.86
N SER A 185 14.26 -18.96 7.64
CA SER A 185 14.42 -18.76 9.09
C SER A 185 14.27 -20.03 9.92
N GLY A 186 13.66 -21.07 9.37
CA GLY A 186 13.52 -22.39 10.01
C GLY A 186 14.66 -23.38 9.72
N ALA A 187 15.71 -22.96 9.00
CA ALA A 187 16.83 -23.81 8.58
C ALA A 187 18.10 -23.64 9.45
N ASN A 188 17.95 -23.21 10.72
CA ASN A 188 19.02 -23.20 11.72
C ASN A 188 18.89 -24.39 12.68
#